data_872ce4e7df70669b07e425ea4711d034
#
_entry.id   872ce4e7df70669b07e425ea4711d034
#
_cell.length_a   1.000
_cell.length_b   1.000
_cell.length_c   1.000
_cell.angle_alpha   90.00
_cell.angle_beta   90.00
_cell.angle_gamma   90.00
#
_symmetry.space_group_name_H-M   'P 1'
#
loop_
_entity.id
_entity.type
_entity.pdbx_description
1 polymer ?
#
loop_
_entity_poly.entity_id
_entity_poly.type
_entity_poly.pdbx_seq_one_letter_code
_entity_poly.pdbx_strand_id
1 'polypeptide(L)'
;AIIEFALGVPFLLIFAMAAMEFGQISAATTAVDNAAHAAARELAVNPSGDASSAKEAAVNAASSFFAENMKIETDVSDAEREAYTHRIPDSNGSSYTDRESNVSTRKCTATVSVTIQPQTVLGDAIYAAGGFGGGMTIESNAVELKDATVEGGASSW
;
A
#
# COMPACT_ATOMS: atom_id res chain seq x y z
N ALA A 1 -22.06 47.37 -4.78
CA ALA A 1 -21.27 46.52 -5.69
C ALA A 1 -19.78 46.42 -5.27
N ILE A 2 -19.05 47.54 -5.11
CA ILE A 2 -17.62 47.52 -4.76
C ILE A 2 -17.39 46.94 -3.34
N ILE A 3 -18.23 47.33 -2.39
CA ILE A 3 -18.15 46.87 -0.99
C ILE A 3 -18.48 45.38 -0.90
N GLU A 4 -19.47 44.90 -1.61
CA GLU A 4 -19.87 43.50 -1.68
C GLU A 4 -18.76 42.64 -2.31
N PHE A 5 -18.12 43.15 -3.38
CA PHE A 5 -16.98 42.51 -3.99
C PHE A 5 -15.76 42.46 -3.04
N ALA A 6 -15.46 43.57 -2.36
CA ALA A 6 -14.37 43.65 -1.40
C ALA A 6 -14.55 42.70 -0.20
N LEU A 7 -15.78 42.43 0.22
CA LEU A 7 -16.09 41.43 1.26
C LEU A 7 -16.07 39.99 0.71
N GLY A 8 -16.45 39.79 -0.55
CA GLY A 8 -16.50 38.46 -1.16
C GLY A 8 -15.12 37.87 -1.48
N VAL A 9 -14.17 38.71 -1.91
CA VAL A 9 -12.84 38.28 -2.33
C VAL A 9 -12.05 37.50 -1.24
N PRO A 10 -11.99 37.96 0.01
CA PRO A 10 -11.30 37.22 1.07
C PRO A 10 -11.88 35.82 1.31
N PHE A 11 -13.20 35.68 1.25
CA PHE A 11 -13.84 34.36 1.40
C PHE A 11 -13.48 33.43 0.24
N LEU A 12 -13.47 33.93 -0.99
CA LEU A 12 -13.06 33.14 -2.16
C LEU A 12 -11.60 32.69 -2.05
N LEU A 13 -10.71 33.55 -1.55
CA LEU A 13 -9.30 33.18 -1.33
C LEU A 13 -9.16 32.11 -0.25
N ILE A 14 -9.91 32.19 0.84
CA ILE A 14 -9.91 31.16 1.90
C ILE A 14 -10.37 29.82 1.33
N PHE A 15 -11.46 29.80 0.55
CA PHE A 15 -11.93 28.57 -0.08
C PHE A 15 -10.94 28.02 -1.11
N ALA A 16 -10.28 28.85 -1.90
CA ALA A 16 -9.25 28.43 -2.83
C ALA A 16 -8.05 27.81 -2.11
N MET A 17 -7.57 28.44 -1.04
CA MET A 17 -6.48 27.87 -0.23
C MET A 17 -6.88 26.55 0.42
N ALA A 18 -8.10 26.45 0.96
CA ALA A 18 -8.60 25.20 1.53
C ALA A 18 -8.67 24.10 0.47
N ALA A 19 -9.16 24.41 -0.72
CA ALA A 19 -9.23 23.44 -1.82
C ALA A 19 -7.84 22.92 -2.25
N MET A 20 -6.82 23.79 -2.24
CA MET A 20 -5.43 23.38 -2.52
C MET A 20 -4.89 22.43 -1.46
N GLU A 21 -5.09 22.71 -0.18
CA GLU A 21 -4.63 21.83 0.92
C GLU A 21 -5.33 20.47 0.87
N PHE A 22 -6.65 20.44 0.72
CA PHE A 22 -7.39 19.17 0.60
C PHE A 22 -7.02 18.40 -0.65
N GLY A 23 -6.75 19.10 -1.76
CA GLY A 23 -6.27 18.49 -3.00
C GLY A 23 -4.92 17.79 -2.81
N GLN A 24 -3.99 18.44 -2.12
CA GLN A 24 -2.68 17.87 -1.80
C GLN A 24 -2.81 16.64 -0.89
N ILE A 25 -3.60 16.71 0.17
CA ILE A 25 -3.84 15.59 1.08
C ILE A 25 -4.42 14.40 0.33
N SER A 26 -5.45 14.63 -0.49
CA SER A 26 -6.09 13.59 -1.28
C SER A 26 -5.12 12.95 -2.29
N ALA A 27 -4.32 13.77 -2.98
CA ALA A 27 -3.32 13.27 -3.93
C ALA A 27 -2.23 12.45 -3.22
N ALA A 28 -1.75 12.91 -2.06
CA ALA A 28 -0.76 12.19 -1.26
C ALA A 28 -1.31 10.86 -0.76
N THR A 29 -2.56 10.82 -0.26
CA THR A 29 -3.21 9.59 0.18
C THR A 29 -3.28 8.57 -0.95
N THR A 30 -3.73 8.98 -2.13
CA THR A 30 -3.81 8.11 -3.30
C THR A 30 -2.43 7.62 -3.74
N ALA A 31 -1.42 8.48 -3.73
CA ALA A 31 -0.05 8.12 -4.13
C ALA A 31 0.56 7.09 -3.16
N VAL A 32 0.39 7.28 -1.85
CA VAL A 32 0.90 6.38 -0.81
C VAL A 32 0.19 5.02 -0.87
N ASP A 33 -1.12 5.01 -1.09
CA ASP A 33 -1.92 3.79 -1.21
C ASP A 33 -1.51 2.96 -2.44
N ASN A 34 -1.41 3.60 -3.61
CA ASN A 34 -0.94 2.94 -4.82
C ASN A 34 0.49 2.39 -4.67
N ALA A 35 1.38 3.15 -4.04
CA ALA A 35 2.74 2.73 -3.79
C ALA A 35 2.82 1.52 -2.83
N ALA A 36 2.02 1.50 -1.77
CA ALA A 36 1.97 0.39 -0.83
C ALA A 36 1.48 -0.91 -1.50
N HIS A 37 0.40 -0.82 -2.29
CA HIS A 37 -0.11 -1.96 -3.05
C HIS A 37 0.88 -2.45 -4.11
N ALA A 38 1.55 -1.56 -4.84
CA ALA A 38 2.55 -1.93 -5.83
C ALA A 38 3.75 -2.64 -5.18
N ALA A 39 4.24 -2.13 -4.05
CA ALA A 39 5.34 -2.74 -3.31
C ALA A 39 4.97 -4.12 -2.75
N ALA A 40 3.81 -4.26 -2.11
CA ALA A 40 3.35 -5.52 -1.56
C ALA A 40 3.16 -6.59 -2.66
N ARG A 41 2.58 -6.19 -3.78
CA ARG A 41 2.40 -7.07 -4.94
C ARG A 41 3.74 -7.51 -5.54
N GLU A 42 4.70 -6.60 -5.68
CA GLU A 42 6.04 -6.94 -6.17
C GLU A 42 6.73 -7.96 -5.26
N LEU A 43 6.65 -7.79 -3.93
CA LEU A 43 7.15 -8.77 -2.97
C LEU A 43 6.49 -10.14 -3.10
N ALA A 44 5.18 -10.16 -3.38
CA ALA A 44 4.43 -11.40 -3.52
C ALA A 44 4.74 -12.17 -4.81
N VAL A 45 4.90 -11.45 -5.91
CA VAL A 45 5.10 -12.03 -7.27
C VAL A 45 6.56 -12.33 -7.54
N ASN A 46 7.48 -11.50 -7.05
CA ASN A 46 8.91 -11.67 -7.31
C ASN A 46 9.46 -12.88 -6.52
N PRO A 47 10.06 -13.88 -7.19
CA PRO A 47 10.62 -15.06 -6.51
C PRO A 47 11.73 -14.72 -5.51
N SER A 48 12.51 -13.68 -5.76
CA SER A 48 13.58 -13.24 -4.87
C SER A 48 13.04 -12.51 -3.62
N GLY A 49 11.84 -11.95 -3.68
CA GLY A 49 11.25 -11.18 -2.58
C GLY A 49 12.13 -9.99 -2.16
N ASP A 50 12.79 -9.35 -3.15
CA ASP A 50 13.78 -8.33 -2.89
C ASP A 50 13.12 -6.99 -2.52
N ALA A 51 13.55 -6.43 -1.38
CA ALA A 51 13.08 -5.13 -0.91
C ALA A 51 13.44 -3.98 -1.86
N SER A 52 14.49 -4.12 -2.69
CA SER A 52 14.88 -3.09 -3.64
C SER A 52 13.92 -3.01 -4.82
N SER A 53 13.47 -4.12 -5.37
CA SER A 53 12.48 -4.16 -6.45
C SER A 53 11.11 -3.67 -5.97
N ALA A 54 10.73 -3.99 -4.73
CA ALA A 54 9.50 -3.48 -4.12
C ALA A 54 9.52 -1.96 -3.94
N LYS A 55 10.66 -1.40 -3.53
CA LYS A 55 10.84 0.06 -3.44
C LYS A 55 10.75 0.73 -4.80
N GLU A 56 11.35 0.14 -5.82
CA GLU A 56 11.27 0.65 -7.19
C GLU A 56 9.83 0.61 -7.71
N ALA A 57 9.11 -0.48 -7.47
CA ALA A 57 7.69 -0.60 -7.83
C ALA A 57 6.83 0.47 -7.12
N ALA A 58 7.07 0.73 -5.83
CA ALA A 58 6.39 1.77 -5.07
C ALA A 58 6.64 3.17 -5.66
N VAL A 59 7.91 3.51 -5.94
CA VAL A 59 8.28 4.80 -6.52
C VAL A 59 7.66 4.99 -7.90
N ASN A 60 7.64 3.95 -8.73
CA ASN A 60 7.04 3.99 -10.07
C ASN A 60 5.51 4.12 -10.03
N ALA A 61 4.86 3.58 -9.00
CA ALA A 61 3.41 3.68 -8.82
C ALA A 61 2.97 5.02 -8.21
N ALA A 62 3.87 5.70 -7.49
CA ALA A 62 3.64 7.01 -6.94
C ALA A 62 3.75 8.10 -8.02
N SER A 63 3.06 9.23 -7.80
CA SER A 63 3.35 10.41 -8.62
C SER A 63 4.76 10.93 -8.32
N SER A 64 5.47 11.44 -9.33
CA SER A 64 6.83 11.97 -9.19
C SER A 64 6.96 13.05 -8.09
N PHE A 65 5.88 13.77 -7.81
CA PHE A 65 5.84 14.82 -6.78
C PHE A 65 6.06 14.27 -5.35
N PHE A 66 5.59 13.06 -5.07
CA PHE A 66 5.70 12.46 -3.75
C PHE A 66 6.85 11.44 -3.63
N ALA A 67 7.35 10.94 -4.75
CA ALA A 67 8.32 9.84 -4.80
C ALA A 67 9.61 10.11 -4.03
N GLU A 68 10.13 11.34 -4.07
CA GLU A 68 11.40 11.71 -3.42
C GLU A 68 11.34 11.70 -1.89
N ASN A 69 10.15 11.91 -1.31
CA ASN A 69 9.95 12.03 0.13
C ASN A 69 9.24 10.81 0.74
N MET A 70 9.07 9.74 -0.04
CA MET A 70 8.46 8.51 0.44
C MET A 70 9.42 7.68 1.29
N LYS A 71 8.94 7.25 2.44
CA LYS A 71 9.56 6.16 3.22
C LYS A 71 8.82 4.87 2.91
N ILE A 72 9.57 3.83 2.57
CA ILE A 72 9.03 2.54 2.18
C ILE A 72 9.68 1.49 3.07
N GLU A 73 8.85 0.83 3.87
CA GLU A 73 9.22 -0.29 4.72
C GLU A 73 8.55 -1.55 4.19
N THR A 74 9.31 -2.63 4.10
CA THR A 74 8.84 -3.91 3.58
C THR A 74 9.14 -5.00 4.56
N ASP A 75 8.18 -5.89 4.78
CA ASP A 75 8.33 -7.06 5.65
C ASP A 75 7.73 -8.29 4.96
N VAL A 76 8.42 -9.41 5.11
CA VAL A 76 7.96 -10.70 4.62
C VAL A 76 7.95 -11.67 5.81
N SER A 77 6.77 -12.09 6.22
CA SER A 77 6.61 -13.03 7.33
C SER A 77 7.22 -14.39 7.02
N ASP A 78 7.52 -15.15 8.06
CA ASP A 78 7.83 -16.56 7.93
C ASP A 78 6.69 -17.34 7.27
N ALA A 79 7.03 -18.43 6.57
CA ALA A 79 6.03 -19.24 5.89
C ALA A 79 5.12 -19.94 6.92
N GLU A 80 3.83 -19.63 6.84
CA GLU A 80 2.81 -20.36 7.58
C GLU A 80 2.49 -21.64 6.82
N ARG A 81 2.56 -22.80 7.47
CA ARG A 81 2.31 -24.10 6.86
C ARG A 81 0.97 -24.63 7.31
N GLU A 82 0.11 -24.90 6.35
CA GLU A 82 -1.15 -25.59 6.57
C GLU A 82 -1.12 -26.97 5.90
N ALA A 83 -1.49 -28.01 6.63
CA ALA A 83 -1.61 -29.36 6.11
C ALA A 83 -3.04 -29.59 5.61
N TYR A 84 -3.16 -30.01 4.36
CA TYR A 84 -4.43 -30.40 3.75
C TYR A 84 -4.41 -31.87 3.39
N THR A 85 -5.43 -32.59 3.83
CA THR A 85 -5.64 -33.98 3.43
C THR A 85 -6.62 -34.01 2.27
N HIS A 86 -6.19 -34.53 1.13
CA HIS A 86 -7.07 -34.76 0.00
C HIS A 86 -7.11 -36.23 -0.38
N ARG A 87 -8.29 -36.64 -0.78
CA ARG A 87 -8.59 -38.00 -1.15
C ARG A 87 -8.40 -38.21 -2.65
N ILE A 88 -7.47 -39.07 -3.01
CA ILE A 88 -7.17 -39.37 -4.43
C ILE A 88 -7.72 -40.76 -4.75
N PRO A 89 -8.54 -40.91 -5.82
CA PRO A 89 -8.97 -42.22 -6.27
C PRO A 89 -7.80 -43.01 -6.80
N ASP A 90 -7.78 -44.30 -6.49
CA ASP A 90 -6.85 -45.27 -7.09
C ASP A 90 -7.13 -45.44 -8.59
N SER A 91 -6.16 -45.93 -9.37
CA SER A 91 -6.20 -46.10 -10.80
C SER A 91 -7.42 -46.90 -11.30
N ASN A 92 -8.04 -47.73 -10.45
CA ASN A 92 -9.22 -48.51 -10.74
C ASN A 92 -10.53 -47.90 -10.20
N GLY A 93 -10.48 -46.75 -9.53
CA GLY A 93 -11.67 -46.09 -8.95
C GLY A 93 -12.34 -46.83 -7.79
N SER A 94 -11.75 -47.95 -7.32
CA SER A 94 -12.33 -48.81 -6.30
C SER A 94 -11.92 -48.47 -4.88
N SER A 95 -10.83 -47.76 -4.72
CA SER A 95 -10.32 -47.30 -3.42
C SER A 95 -9.83 -45.87 -3.47
N TYR A 96 -9.69 -45.25 -2.33
CA TYR A 96 -9.17 -43.89 -2.20
C TYR A 96 -7.97 -43.89 -1.22
N THR A 97 -6.95 -43.14 -1.57
CA THR A 97 -5.80 -42.93 -0.73
C THR A 97 -5.85 -41.49 -0.23
N ASP A 98 -5.78 -41.31 1.09
CA ASP A 98 -5.65 -40.00 1.68
C ASP A 98 -4.19 -39.54 1.58
N ARG A 99 -3.94 -38.39 0.98
CA ARG A 99 -2.62 -37.80 0.82
C ARG A 99 -2.56 -36.46 1.51
N GLU A 100 -1.55 -36.24 2.29
CA GLU A 100 -1.29 -34.94 2.91
C GLU A 100 -0.44 -34.07 1.99
N SER A 101 -0.86 -32.84 1.80
CA SER A 101 -0.09 -31.79 1.13
C SER A 101 0.09 -30.63 2.10
N ASN A 102 1.29 -30.14 2.21
CA ASN A 102 1.58 -28.93 2.97
C ASN A 102 1.59 -27.74 2.03
N VAL A 103 0.76 -26.76 2.35
CA VAL A 103 0.75 -25.47 1.66
C VAL A 103 1.40 -24.45 2.55
N SER A 104 2.46 -23.81 2.08
CA SER A 104 3.11 -22.73 2.80
C SER A 104 2.80 -21.38 2.14
N THR A 105 2.24 -20.48 2.92
CA THR A 105 1.94 -19.10 2.50
C THR A 105 2.81 -18.13 3.27
N ARG A 106 3.28 -17.08 2.60
CA ARG A 106 4.00 -15.96 3.22
C ARG A 106 3.18 -14.70 3.06
N LYS A 107 3.18 -13.89 4.11
CA LYS A 107 2.54 -12.59 4.12
C LYS A 107 3.56 -11.53 3.75
N CYS A 108 3.34 -10.84 2.65
CA CYS A 108 4.18 -9.76 2.19
C CYS A 108 3.51 -8.43 2.55
N THR A 109 4.13 -7.66 3.40
CA THR A 109 3.59 -6.38 3.88
C THR A 109 4.48 -5.26 3.37
N ALA A 110 3.86 -4.20 2.87
CA ALA A 110 4.54 -2.97 2.52
C ALA A 110 3.84 -1.79 3.20
N THR A 111 4.61 -1.03 3.95
CA THR A 111 4.17 0.20 4.59
C THR A 111 4.83 1.36 3.91
N VAL A 112 4.05 2.28 3.38
CA VAL A 112 4.53 3.47 2.69
C VAL A 112 4.01 4.71 3.40
N SER A 113 4.88 5.66 3.64
CA SER A 113 4.52 6.93 4.26
C SER A 113 5.16 8.11 3.55
N VAL A 114 4.47 9.24 3.53
CA VAL A 114 4.97 10.52 3.03
C VAL A 114 4.59 11.63 4.01
N THR A 115 5.51 12.57 4.23
CA THR A 115 5.22 13.76 5.01
C THR A 115 5.00 14.92 4.05
N ILE A 116 3.81 15.52 4.11
CA ILE A 116 3.43 16.68 3.32
C ILE A 116 3.53 17.95 4.17
N GLN A 117 3.97 19.03 3.52
CA GLN A 117 4.07 20.35 4.11
C GLN A 117 2.88 21.20 3.65
N PRO A 118 2.40 22.14 4.49
CA PRO A 118 1.35 23.06 4.06
C PRO A 118 1.81 23.90 2.87
N GLN A 119 0.91 24.14 1.94
CA GLN A 119 1.18 24.92 0.71
C GLN A 119 0.73 26.36 0.86
N THR A 120 -0.12 26.65 1.84
CA THR A 120 -0.75 27.97 2.01
C THR A 120 -0.65 28.42 3.47
N VAL A 121 -0.82 29.73 3.68
CA VAL A 121 -0.88 30.31 5.05
C VAL A 121 -2.05 29.71 5.85
N LEU A 122 -3.15 29.36 5.17
CA LEU A 122 -4.28 28.69 5.82
C LEU A 122 -3.90 27.26 6.21
N GLY A 123 -3.15 26.56 5.37
CA GLY A 123 -2.59 25.24 5.66
C GLY A 123 -1.68 25.27 6.88
N ASP A 124 -0.77 26.23 6.97
CA ASP A 124 0.09 26.45 8.14
C ASP A 124 -0.74 26.57 9.42
N ALA A 125 -1.80 27.37 9.39
CA ALA A 125 -2.68 27.56 10.54
C ALA A 125 -3.45 26.29 10.93
N ILE A 126 -3.94 25.53 9.94
CA ILE A 126 -4.65 24.25 10.13
C ILE A 126 -3.70 23.21 10.72
N TYR A 127 -2.49 23.07 10.18
CA TYR A 127 -1.51 22.11 10.66
C TYR A 127 -1.03 22.44 12.07
N ALA A 128 -0.81 23.72 12.36
CA ALA A 128 -0.46 24.18 13.70
C ALA A 128 -1.59 23.88 14.70
N ALA A 129 -2.84 24.17 14.35
CA ALA A 129 -4.02 23.89 15.18
C ALA A 129 -4.26 22.39 15.40
N GLY A 130 -3.95 21.56 14.39
CA GLY A 130 -4.03 20.10 14.43
C GLY A 130 -2.86 19.41 15.14
N GLY A 131 -1.85 20.17 15.59
CA GLY A 131 -0.66 19.61 16.21
C GLY A 131 0.38 19.04 15.23
N PHE A 132 0.25 19.31 13.93
CA PHE A 132 1.14 18.82 12.86
C PHE A 132 2.28 19.81 12.55
N GLY A 133 2.90 20.40 13.55
CA GLY A 133 3.85 21.52 13.42
C GLY A 133 5.08 21.30 12.53
N GLY A 134 5.28 20.12 11.98
CA GLY A 134 6.36 19.77 11.04
C GLY A 134 5.87 19.17 9.73
N GLY A 135 4.56 19.27 9.45
CA GLY A 135 3.90 18.60 8.33
C GLY A 135 3.05 17.40 8.75
N MET A 136 2.13 16.99 7.92
CA MET A 136 1.25 15.86 8.15
C MET A 136 1.82 14.61 7.47
N THR A 137 2.01 13.53 8.25
CA THR A 137 2.43 12.24 7.70
C THR A 137 1.20 11.42 7.34
N ILE A 138 1.16 10.95 6.09
CA ILE A 138 0.17 10.03 5.56
C ILE A 138 0.84 8.69 5.38
N GLU A 139 0.21 7.64 5.88
CA GLU A 139 0.72 6.27 5.83
C GLU A 139 -0.33 5.32 5.28
N SER A 140 0.09 4.38 4.45
CA SER A 140 -0.73 3.26 3.99
C SER A 140 0.04 1.96 4.15
N ASN A 141 -0.70 0.90 4.47
CA ASN A 141 -0.18 -0.44 4.65
C ASN A 141 -0.95 -1.38 3.74
N ALA A 142 -0.23 -2.08 2.87
CA ALA A 142 -0.79 -3.11 2.00
C ALA A 142 -0.20 -4.48 2.33
N VAL A 143 -1.05 -5.49 2.23
CA VAL A 143 -0.69 -6.88 2.52
C VAL A 143 -1.11 -7.76 1.35
N GLU A 144 -0.16 -8.51 0.81
CA GLU A 144 -0.39 -9.50 -0.23
C GLU A 144 0.14 -10.86 0.23
N LEU A 145 -0.48 -11.94 -0.26
CA LEU A 145 -0.03 -13.29 0.02
C LEU A 145 0.91 -13.75 -1.10
N LYS A 146 2.09 -14.22 -0.74
CA LYS A 146 3.01 -14.86 -1.68
C LYS A 146 2.49 -16.26 -1.97
N ASP A 147 2.58 -16.67 -3.24
CA ASP A 147 2.15 -17.97 -3.71
C ASP A 147 2.61 -19.11 -2.83
N ALA A 148 1.66 -20.00 -2.56
CA ALA A 148 1.86 -21.20 -1.79
C ALA A 148 2.77 -22.19 -2.53
N THR A 149 3.83 -22.62 -1.87
CA THR A 149 4.56 -23.80 -2.30
C THR A 149 3.80 -25.02 -1.81
N VAL A 150 3.32 -25.85 -2.71
CA VAL A 150 2.69 -27.12 -2.34
C VAL A 150 3.76 -28.21 -2.27
N GLU A 151 4.10 -28.62 -1.06
CA GLU A 151 4.99 -29.75 -0.84
C GLU A 151 4.15 -31.02 -0.67
N GLY A 152 4.48 -32.10 -1.39
CA GLY A 152 3.81 -33.40 -1.28
C GLY A 152 2.73 -33.65 -2.34
N GLY A 153 2.52 -32.73 -3.27
CA GLY A 153 1.71 -32.98 -4.45
C GLY A 153 2.36 -34.03 -5.37
N ALA A 154 1.56 -34.90 -5.97
CA ALA A 154 2.07 -35.84 -6.96
C ALA A 154 2.66 -35.07 -8.16
N SER A 155 3.98 -35.07 -8.28
CA SER A 155 4.69 -34.61 -9.48
C SER A 155 4.61 -35.65 -10.59
N SER A 156 3.44 -35.94 -11.08
CA SER A 156 3.30 -36.72 -12.32
C SER A 156 1.91 -36.54 -12.87
N TRP A 157 1.82 -35.63 -13.77
CA TRP A 157 0.83 -35.71 -14.83
C TRP A 157 1.48 -36.29 -16.07
#